data_9b177fe130aa18a5d3e65e44dd3f7cab
#
_entry.id   9b177fe130aa18a5d3e65e44dd3f7cab
#
_cell.length_a   1.000
_cell.length_b   1.000
_cell.length_c   1.000
_cell.angle_alpha   90.00
_cell.angle_beta   90.00
_cell.angle_gamma   90.00
#
_symmetry.space_group_name_H-M   'P 1'
#
loop_
_entity.id
_entity.type
_entity.pdbx_description
1 polymer ?
#
loop_
_entity_poly.entity_id
_entity_poly.type
_entity_poly.pdbx_seq_one_letter_code
_entity_poly.pdbx_strand_id
1 'polypeptide(L)'
;STRNQANPPEQYNPHGYGHKPLVAVIKQLRNNGMLKLESGTPWYTKTEQGDFKEPKLSAFLPNEKLLKLCEELGYTEASHKGATEHFIELRSLKDKLLPFEPTPYSRHIEQLMSAYCAYLNLQDIKIDGEDLGHIHLIRKYKDWDGSGRLIYGGRTHHPFMSFPKAKRKKITINGEPVVAVDYPASQANVLYRFVTGKFLYPEDPYEVDGLHRATVKHLMQMMLNNGSRRGASMAAKANLTPLKKSAAQAFDLDLQKHRAVATMLRLVEERNTPIAECFYQGKARGQYYAWLESNLVFEVAKYLTDQGVPALTVHDEFIVPESME
;
A
#
# COMPACT_ATOMS: atom_id res chain seq x y z
N SER A 1 12.70 -5.16 -5.84
CA SER A 1 14.08 -5.64 -5.94
C SER A 1 15.03 -4.46 -6.01
N THR A 2 15.79 -4.30 -4.96
CA THR A 2 16.73 -3.24 -4.60
C THR A 2 18.04 -3.27 -5.38
N ARG A 3 18.04 -3.58 -6.67
CA ARG A 3 19.28 -3.68 -7.48
C ARG A 3 20.14 -2.41 -7.51
N ASN A 4 19.60 -1.26 -7.07
CA ASN A 4 20.31 0.03 -7.13
C ASN A 4 20.61 0.67 -5.76
N GLN A 5 20.34 -0.01 -4.63
CA GLN A 5 20.71 0.50 -3.31
C GLN A 5 21.92 -0.28 -2.80
N ALA A 6 23.10 0.22 -3.12
CA ALA A 6 24.34 -0.42 -2.66
C ALA A 6 24.46 -0.40 -1.13
N ASN A 7 23.99 0.67 -0.47
CA ASN A 7 23.99 0.82 0.98
C ASN A 7 22.73 1.65 1.39
N PRO A 8 21.72 1.03 1.97
CA PRO A 8 20.62 1.79 2.57
C PRO A 8 21.13 2.61 3.76
N PRO A 9 20.46 3.72 4.13
CA PRO A 9 20.79 4.48 5.33
C PRO A 9 20.86 3.60 6.57
N GLU A 10 21.72 3.95 7.55
CA GLU A 10 21.98 3.15 8.76
C GLU A 10 20.71 2.77 9.51
N GLN A 11 19.73 3.68 9.60
CA GLN A 11 18.43 3.42 10.24
C GLN A 11 17.64 2.26 9.62
N TYR A 12 17.92 1.88 8.36
CA TYR A 12 17.31 0.72 7.66
C TYR A 12 18.27 -0.47 7.54
N ASN A 13 19.50 -0.31 8.00
CA ASN A 13 20.53 -1.32 7.98
C ASN A 13 21.48 -1.11 9.17
N PRO A 14 20.99 -1.30 10.41
CA PRO A 14 21.74 -1.01 11.63
C PRO A 14 23.02 -1.85 11.77
N HIS A 15 23.12 -2.97 11.07
CA HIS A 15 24.32 -3.82 11.06
C HIS A 15 25.32 -3.45 9.99
N GLY A 16 25.05 -2.44 9.14
CA GLY A 16 25.99 -1.96 8.12
C GLY A 16 26.32 -2.96 7.00
N TYR A 17 25.56 -4.06 6.86
CA TYR A 17 25.82 -5.05 5.83
C TYR A 17 25.64 -4.48 4.42
N GLY A 18 26.71 -4.38 3.67
CA GLY A 18 26.65 -3.98 2.27
C GLY A 18 25.96 -5.02 1.40
N HIS A 19 25.31 -4.59 0.35
CA HIS A 19 24.64 -5.48 -0.62
C HIS A 19 25.61 -6.51 -1.25
N LYS A 20 26.83 -6.08 -1.60
CA LYS A 20 27.81 -6.99 -2.22
C LYS A 20 28.25 -8.13 -1.31
N PRO A 21 28.65 -7.89 -0.04
CA PRO A 21 28.95 -8.96 0.91
C PRO A 21 27.77 -9.91 1.12
N LEU A 22 26.56 -9.39 1.31
CA LEU A 22 25.35 -10.20 1.50
C LEU A 22 25.10 -11.14 0.30
N VAL A 23 25.17 -10.60 -0.93
CA VAL A 23 25.02 -11.41 -2.14
C VAL A 23 26.12 -12.46 -2.27
N ALA A 24 27.36 -12.14 -1.86
CA ALA A 24 28.48 -13.10 -1.88
C ALA A 24 28.22 -14.26 -0.90
N VAL A 25 27.78 -13.97 0.33
CA VAL A 25 27.42 -14.98 1.33
C VAL A 25 26.29 -15.88 0.82
N ILE A 26 25.20 -15.30 0.30
CA ILE A 26 24.08 -16.06 -0.25
C ILE A 26 24.53 -16.99 -1.38
N LYS A 27 25.37 -16.48 -2.29
CA LYS A 27 25.94 -17.30 -3.37
C LYS A 27 26.79 -18.45 -2.83
N GLN A 28 27.60 -18.19 -1.81
CA GLN A 28 28.47 -19.21 -1.20
C GLN A 28 27.65 -20.28 -0.48
N LEU A 29 26.64 -19.90 0.30
CA LEU A 29 25.73 -20.84 0.96
C LEU A 29 24.99 -21.70 -0.07
N ARG A 30 24.53 -21.10 -1.17
CA ARG A 30 23.91 -21.83 -2.27
C ARG A 30 24.87 -22.81 -2.95
N ASN A 31 26.08 -22.35 -3.27
CA ASN A 31 27.13 -23.21 -3.93
C ASN A 31 27.54 -24.38 -3.04
N ASN A 32 27.51 -24.20 -1.72
CA ASN A 32 27.76 -25.24 -0.74
C ASN A 32 26.55 -26.14 -0.46
N GLY A 33 25.45 -25.93 -1.20
CA GLY A 33 24.21 -26.69 -1.05
C GLY A 33 23.55 -26.49 0.32
N MET A 34 23.69 -25.31 0.94
CA MET A 34 23.07 -24.95 2.22
C MET A 34 21.79 -24.14 2.07
N LEU A 35 21.57 -23.53 0.88
CA LEU A 35 20.37 -22.79 0.53
C LEU A 35 19.80 -23.30 -0.79
N LYS A 36 18.49 -23.47 -0.82
CA LYS A 36 17.70 -23.66 -2.04
C LYS A 36 17.09 -22.32 -2.45
N LEU A 37 17.25 -21.93 -3.71
CA LEU A 37 16.56 -20.78 -4.26
C LEU A 37 15.26 -21.24 -4.91
N GLU A 38 14.15 -20.76 -4.40
CA GLU A 38 12.89 -20.77 -5.14
C GLU A 38 12.78 -19.47 -5.93
N SER A 39 12.88 -19.60 -7.25
CA SER A 39 12.77 -18.43 -8.13
C SER A 39 11.34 -17.92 -8.15
N GLY A 40 11.18 -16.65 -7.83
CA GLY A 40 9.90 -15.97 -7.94
C GLY A 40 9.49 -15.75 -9.40
N THR A 41 8.23 -15.42 -9.60
CA THR A 41 7.67 -15.04 -10.90
C THR A 41 7.55 -13.52 -10.94
N PRO A 42 8.23 -12.82 -11.86
CA PRO A 42 8.07 -11.39 -12.02
C PRO A 42 6.62 -11.04 -12.41
N TRP A 43 6.09 -9.92 -11.92
CA TRP A 43 4.74 -9.44 -12.19
C TRP A 43 4.41 -9.21 -13.67
N TYR A 44 5.45 -9.03 -14.51
CA TYR A 44 5.31 -8.84 -15.97
C TYR A 44 5.38 -10.16 -16.76
N THR A 45 5.54 -11.31 -16.10
CA THR A 45 5.60 -12.62 -16.78
C THR A 45 4.20 -13.01 -17.26
N LYS A 46 4.09 -13.36 -18.54
CA LYS A 46 2.84 -13.83 -19.15
C LYS A 46 2.83 -15.36 -19.29
N THR A 47 1.63 -15.95 -19.24
CA THR A 47 1.39 -17.31 -19.67
C THR A 47 1.46 -17.41 -21.20
N GLU A 48 1.49 -18.63 -21.75
CA GLU A 48 1.39 -18.85 -23.20
C GLU A 48 0.08 -18.32 -23.80
N GLN A 49 -0.98 -18.23 -22.98
CA GLN A 49 -2.30 -17.69 -23.38
C GLN A 49 -2.37 -16.16 -23.27
N GLY A 50 -1.27 -15.50 -22.85
CA GLY A 50 -1.17 -14.03 -22.77
C GLY A 50 -1.62 -13.41 -21.46
N ASP A 51 -2.14 -14.19 -20.51
CA ASP A 51 -2.48 -13.73 -19.17
C ASP A 51 -1.23 -13.51 -18.30
N PHE A 52 -1.30 -12.60 -17.35
CA PHE A 52 -0.20 -12.40 -16.41
C PHE A 52 -0.12 -13.55 -15.40
N LYS A 53 1.08 -14.13 -15.25
CA LYS A 53 1.32 -15.10 -14.17
C LYS A 53 1.22 -14.40 -12.82
N GLU A 54 0.75 -15.13 -11.81
CA GLU A 54 0.80 -14.62 -10.43
C GLU A 54 2.25 -14.28 -10.05
N PRO A 55 2.51 -13.05 -9.56
CA PRO A 55 3.85 -12.69 -9.12
C PRO A 55 4.20 -13.46 -7.85
N LYS A 56 5.36 -14.13 -7.85
CA LYS A 56 5.94 -14.75 -6.66
C LYS A 56 7.25 -14.08 -6.33
N LEU A 57 7.48 -13.82 -5.04
CA LEU A 57 8.80 -13.40 -4.57
C LEU A 57 9.76 -14.58 -4.64
N SER A 58 11.01 -14.31 -4.98
CA SER A 58 12.06 -15.32 -4.83
C SER A 58 12.34 -15.52 -3.35
N ALA A 59 12.39 -16.76 -2.90
CA ALA A 59 12.70 -17.14 -1.54
C ALA A 59 14.00 -17.91 -1.47
N PHE A 60 14.76 -17.73 -0.39
CA PHE A 60 15.88 -18.56 -0.02
C PHE A 60 15.44 -19.47 1.12
N LEU A 61 15.42 -20.76 0.88
CA LEU A 61 15.04 -21.77 1.88
C LEU A 61 16.33 -22.40 2.42
N PRO A 62 16.53 -22.37 3.77
CA PRO A 62 17.59 -23.14 4.40
C PRO A 62 17.31 -24.63 4.21
N ASN A 63 18.34 -25.42 4.05
CA ASN A 63 18.23 -26.86 4.11
C ASN A 63 18.72 -27.40 5.46
N GLU A 64 18.52 -28.68 5.71
CA GLU A 64 18.93 -29.36 6.96
C GLU A 64 20.42 -29.14 7.29
N LYS A 65 21.29 -29.04 6.29
CA LYS A 65 22.73 -28.82 6.48
C LYS A 65 23.01 -27.43 7.06
N LEU A 66 22.27 -26.38 6.64
CA LEU A 66 22.40 -25.04 7.21
C LEU A 66 21.80 -24.99 8.61
N LEU A 67 20.62 -25.59 8.81
CA LEU A 67 19.97 -25.65 10.11
C LEU A 67 20.86 -26.34 11.15
N LYS A 68 21.45 -27.50 10.79
CA LYS A 68 22.39 -28.21 11.64
C LYS A 68 23.63 -27.40 11.98
N LEU A 69 24.20 -26.69 11.00
CA LEU A 69 25.34 -25.78 11.24
C LEU A 69 24.96 -24.65 12.22
N CYS A 70 23.75 -24.09 12.09
CA CYS A 70 23.26 -23.07 13.00
C CYS A 70 23.15 -23.62 14.45
N GLU A 71 22.63 -24.83 14.61
CA GLU A 71 22.54 -25.51 15.91
C GLU A 71 23.93 -25.77 16.52
N GLU A 72 24.88 -26.30 15.71
CA GLU A 72 26.27 -26.57 16.12
C GLU A 72 26.99 -25.28 16.57
N LEU A 73 26.64 -24.13 15.95
CA LEU A 73 27.17 -22.81 16.31
C LEU A 73 26.41 -22.14 17.46
N GLY A 74 25.41 -22.82 18.04
CA GLY A 74 24.57 -22.28 19.10
C GLY A 74 23.63 -21.18 18.63
N TYR A 75 23.35 -21.11 17.32
CA TYR A 75 22.43 -20.13 16.74
C TYR A 75 21.01 -20.65 16.94
N THR A 76 20.25 -20.02 17.81
CA THR A 76 18.84 -20.34 18.07
C THR A 76 17.97 -19.21 17.59
N GLU A 77 16.67 -19.44 17.46
CA GLU A 77 15.68 -18.41 17.15
C GLU A 77 15.77 -17.24 18.15
N ALA A 78 16.08 -17.52 19.42
CA ALA A 78 16.33 -16.53 20.47
C ALA A 78 17.66 -15.75 20.28
N SER A 79 18.64 -16.31 19.53
CA SER A 79 19.88 -15.62 19.17
C SER A 79 19.64 -14.57 18.08
N HIS A 80 18.53 -14.67 17.39
CA HIS A 80 18.06 -13.68 16.44
C HIS A 80 17.48 -12.50 17.23
N LYS A 81 18.33 -11.74 17.90
CA LYS A 81 17.99 -10.40 18.32
C LYS A 81 17.76 -9.63 17.02
N GLY A 82 16.47 -9.54 16.65
CA GLY A 82 16.04 -9.07 15.36
C GLY A 82 16.75 -7.78 14.98
N ALA A 83 17.06 -7.65 13.71
CA ALA A 83 17.28 -6.34 13.14
C ALA A 83 16.13 -5.47 13.65
N THR A 84 16.44 -4.29 14.18
CA THR A 84 15.42 -3.37 14.68
C THR A 84 14.42 -3.20 13.55
N GLU A 85 13.23 -3.77 13.73
CA GLU A 85 12.19 -3.67 12.71
C GLU A 85 11.85 -2.19 12.57
N HIS A 86 12.04 -1.65 11.38
CA HIS A 86 11.61 -0.29 11.08
C HIS A 86 10.23 -0.34 10.43
N PHE A 87 9.34 0.49 10.89
CA PHE A 87 7.96 0.56 10.40
C PHE A 87 7.72 1.77 9.48
N ILE A 88 8.74 2.62 9.30
CA ILE A 88 8.68 3.82 8.47
C ILE A 88 9.77 3.79 7.42
N GLU A 89 9.42 4.07 6.18
CA GLU A 89 10.37 4.34 5.10
C GLU A 89 10.08 5.72 4.50
N LEU A 90 11.09 6.59 4.52
CA LEU A 90 11.10 7.80 3.71
C LEU A 90 11.83 7.52 2.40
N ARG A 91 11.25 7.86 1.28
CA ARG A 91 11.81 7.63 -0.05
C ARG A 91 11.86 8.90 -0.88
N SER A 92 12.94 9.06 -1.64
CA SER A 92 13.01 10.09 -2.69
C SER A 92 11.98 9.84 -3.79
N LEU A 93 11.80 10.82 -4.69
CA LEU A 93 10.97 10.66 -5.89
C LEU A 93 11.47 9.56 -6.84
N LYS A 94 12.73 9.15 -6.72
CA LYS A 94 13.34 8.03 -7.45
C LYS A 94 13.36 6.71 -6.68
N ASP A 95 12.52 6.59 -5.65
CA ASP A 95 12.39 5.39 -4.80
C ASP A 95 13.64 5.00 -3.98
N LYS A 96 14.62 5.88 -3.83
CA LYS A 96 15.74 5.65 -2.92
C LYS A 96 15.31 5.90 -1.48
N LEU A 97 15.70 5.02 -0.56
CA LEU A 97 15.56 5.26 0.87
C LEU A 97 16.37 6.49 1.29
N LEU A 98 15.75 7.33 2.11
CA LEU A 98 16.34 8.53 2.68
C LEU A 98 16.32 8.43 4.20
N PRO A 99 17.34 8.94 4.88
CA PRO A 99 17.26 9.15 6.33
C PRO A 99 16.24 10.25 6.64
N PHE A 100 15.67 10.20 7.84
CA PHE A 100 14.84 11.26 8.38
C PHE A 100 15.14 11.43 9.87
N GLU A 101 14.97 12.66 10.37
CA GLU A 101 15.14 12.95 11.78
C GLU A 101 13.94 12.40 12.59
N PRO A 102 14.18 11.64 13.68
CA PRO A 102 13.12 11.14 14.53
C PRO A 102 12.36 12.30 15.20
N THR A 103 11.07 12.39 14.91
CA THR A 103 10.15 13.38 15.50
C THR A 103 9.22 12.73 16.53
N PRO A 104 8.51 13.48 17.38
CA PRO A 104 7.44 12.89 18.20
C PRO A 104 6.41 12.11 17.37
N TYR A 105 6.06 12.61 16.18
CA TYR A 105 5.16 11.94 15.25
C TYR A 105 5.73 10.61 14.76
N SER A 106 6.98 10.57 14.26
CA SER A 106 7.57 9.32 13.78
C SER A 106 7.70 8.28 14.89
N ARG A 107 8.11 8.66 16.11
CA ARG A 107 8.16 7.76 17.26
C ARG A 107 6.80 7.19 17.63
N HIS A 108 5.76 8.03 17.59
CA HIS A 108 4.39 7.59 17.83
C HIS A 108 3.94 6.55 16.79
N ILE A 109 4.21 6.82 15.49
CA ILE A 109 3.91 5.87 14.40
C ILE A 109 4.67 4.54 14.57
N GLU A 110 5.97 4.58 14.91
CA GLU A 110 6.77 3.37 15.16
C GLU A 110 6.16 2.53 16.29
N GLN A 111 5.78 3.15 17.42
CA GLN A 111 5.15 2.45 18.55
C GLN A 111 3.82 1.82 18.16
N LEU A 112 2.94 2.57 17.47
CA LEU A 112 1.65 2.07 17.04
C LEU A 112 1.79 0.92 16.02
N MET A 113 2.69 1.06 15.04
CA MET A 113 2.93 0.01 14.03
C MET A 113 3.49 -1.25 14.67
N SER A 114 4.42 -1.10 15.62
CA SER A 114 4.97 -2.23 16.38
C SER A 114 3.87 -2.97 17.14
N ALA A 115 3.03 -2.25 17.89
CA ALA A 115 1.92 -2.84 18.64
C ALA A 115 0.89 -3.52 17.71
N TYR A 116 0.56 -2.88 16.60
CA TYR A 116 -0.39 -3.41 15.62
C TYR A 116 0.14 -4.68 14.95
N CYS A 117 1.39 -4.68 14.48
CA CYS A 117 2.01 -5.87 13.90
C CYS A 117 2.16 -6.99 14.92
N ALA A 118 2.57 -6.67 16.15
CA ALA A 118 2.66 -7.67 17.24
C ALA A 118 1.30 -8.32 17.51
N TYR A 119 0.22 -7.52 17.57
CA TYR A 119 -1.13 -8.04 17.75
C TYR A 119 -1.57 -8.95 16.59
N LEU A 120 -1.32 -8.55 15.34
CA LEU A 120 -1.65 -9.38 14.17
C LEU A 120 -0.86 -10.69 14.15
N ASN A 121 0.39 -10.68 14.59
CA ASN A 121 1.24 -11.89 14.65
C ASN A 121 0.85 -12.86 15.78
N LEU A 122 -0.03 -12.47 16.70
CA LEU A 122 -0.66 -13.38 17.67
C LEU A 122 -1.87 -14.12 17.09
N GLN A 123 -2.35 -13.73 15.91
CA GLN A 123 -3.52 -14.33 15.28
C GLN A 123 -3.11 -15.44 14.31
N ASP A 124 -3.93 -16.49 14.19
CA ASP A 124 -3.78 -17.51 13.15
C ASP A 124 -4.36 -16.98 11.83
N ILE A 125 -3.50 -16.38 10.99
CA ILE A 125 -3.92 -15.78 9.72
C ILE A 125 -3.44 -16.62 8.55
N LYS A 126 -4.38 -17.17 7.80
CA LYS A 126 -4.11 -18.02 6.64
C LYS A 126 -4.69 -17.43 5.37
N ILE A 127 -4.13 -17.80 4.23
CA ILE A 127 -4.66 -17.51 2.91
C ILE A 127 -4.67 -18.78 2.08
N ASP A 128 -5.85 -19.20 1.61
CA ASP A 128 -6.02 -20.45 0.86
C ASP A 128 -5.55 -21.70 1.67
N GLY A 129 -5.66 -21.64 3.02
CA GLY A 129 -5.23 -22.68 3.95
C GLY A 129 -3.74 -22.63 4.34
N GLU A 130 -2.93 -21.81 3.68
CA GLU A 130 -1.51 -21.62 3.99
C GLU A 130 -1.30 -20.43 4.95
N ASP A 131 -0.36 -20.57 5.88
CA ASP A 131 0.02 -19.48 6.78
C ASP A 131 0.44 -18.23 6.00
N LEU A 132 -0.10 -17.07 6.37
CA LEU A 132 0.27 -15.80 5.74
C LEU A 132 1.72 -15.38 6.06
N GLY A 133 2.32 -16.00 7.08
CA GLY A 133 3.65 -15.71 7.57
C GLY A 133 3.71 -14.48 8.46
N HIS A 134 4.92 -14.11 8.85
CA HIS A 134 5.13 -12.96 9.73
C HIS A 134 4.67 -11.65 9.07
N ILE A 135 3.79 -10.94 9.77
CA ILE A 135 3.21 -9.68 9.33
C ILE A 135 4.09 -8.53 9.83
N HIS A 136 4.78 -7.90 8.89
CA HIS A 136 5.53 -6.68 9.12
C HIS A 136 5.06 -5.60 8.13
N LEU A 137 4.24 -4.69 8.62
CA LEU A 137 3.68 -3.59 7.85
C LEU A 137 4.62 -2.39 7.88
N ILE A 138 4.90 -1.80 6.74
CA ILE A 138 5.76 -0.62 6.63
C ILE A 138 4.94 0.54 6.08
N ARG A 139 4.98 1.70 6.74
CA ARG A 139 4.43 2.95 6.21
C ARG A 139 5.45 3.63 5.30
N LYS A 140 5.08 3.86 4.04
CA LYS A 140 5.97 4.45 3.04
C LYS A 140 5.61 5.89 2.74
N TYR A 141 6.57 6.76 2.94
CA TYR A 141 6.46 8.20 2.68
C TYR A 141 7.34 8.61 1.50
N LYS A 142 6.98 9.70 0.84
CA LYS A 142 7.76 10.32 -0.24
C LYS A 142 8.24 11.70 0.18
N ASP A 143 9.50 11.99 -0.05
CA ASP A 143 10.05 13.33 0.14
C ASP A 143 9.79 14.18 -1.13
N TRP A 144 8.63 14.84 -1.16
CA TRP A 144 8.21 15.65 -2.30
C TRP A 144 8.82 17.04 -2.32
N ASP A 145 9.11 17.60 -1.16
CA ASP A 145 9.58 18.99 -1.00
C ASP A 145 11.04 19.08 -0.53
N GLY A 146 11.73 17.94 -0.40
CA GLY A 146 13.11 17.88 0.08
C GLY A 146 13.28 18.19 1.58
N SER A 147 12.18 18.27 2.34
CA SER A 147 12.20 18.64 3.75
C SER A 147 12.48 17.47 4.69
N GLY A 148 12.44 16.25 4.20
CA GLY A 148 12.53 15.04 5.02
C GLY A 148 11.30 14.75 5.88
N ARG A 149 10.20 15.51 5.74
CA ARG A 149 8.99 15.36 6.55
C ARG A 149 8.13 14.18 6.11
N LEU A 150 7.50 13.51 7.08
CA LEU A 150 6.64 12.36 6.87
C LEU A 150 5.16 12.78 6.64
N ILE A 151 4.92 13.62 5.64
CA ILE A 151 3.60 14.23 5.36
C ILE A 151 3.08 13.96 3.94
N TYR A 152 3.71 13.06 3.21
CA TYR A 152 3.30 12.69 1.85
C TYR A 152 3.25 11.17 1.70
N GLY A 153 2.08 10.62 1.41
CA GLY A 153 1.84 9.18 1.29
C GLY A 153 1.51 8.52 2.64
N GLY A 154 2.42 7.72 3.19
CA GLY A 154 2.24 7.09 4.51
C GLY A 154 1.29 5.89 4.53
N ARG A 155 0.86 5.37 3.39
CA ARG A 155 0.08 4.12 3.31
C ARG A 155 0.93 2.94 3.76
N THR A 156 0.28 1.98 4.40
CA THR A 156 0.91 0.71 4.78
C THR A 156 1.19 -0.17 3.56
N HIS A 157 2.25 -0.96 3.66
CA HIS A 157 2.64 -1.91 2.62
C HIS A 157 3.02 -3.25 3.22
N HIS A 158 2.46 -4.31 2.66
CA HIS A 158 2.81 -5.71 2.91
C HIS A 158 2.54 -6.54 1.65
N PRO A 159 3.22 -7.68 1.44
CA PRO A 159 3.02 -8.51 0.25
C PRO A 159 1.56 -8.92 0.00
N PHE A 160 0.77 -9.25 1.04
CA PHE A 160 -0.62 -9.67 0.87
C PHE A 160 -1.52 -8.61 0.24
N MET A 161 -1.20 -7.31 0.39
CA MET A 161 -1.96 -6.22 -0.20
C MET A 161 -1.92 -6.22 -1.74
N SER A 162 -0.90 -6.84 -2.33
CA SER A 162 -0.77 -6.98 -3.78
C SER A 162 -1.56 -8.16 -4.35
N PHE A 163 -2.14 -9.01 -3.50
CA PHE A 163 -2.95 -10.13 -3.98
C PHE A 163 -4.26 -9.63 -4.60
N PRO A 164 -4.74 -10.27 -5.67
CA PRO A 164 -6.05 -9.98 -6.25
C PRO A 164 -7.16 -10.07 -5.20
N LYS A 165 -8.21 -9.25 -5.33
CA LYS A 165 -9.36 -9.24 -4.40
C LYS A 165 -9.96 -10.64 -4.21
N ALA A 166 -10.05 -11.44 -5.29
CA ALA A 166 -10.53 -12.81 -5.21
C ALA A 166 -9.67 -13.72 -4.32
N LYS A 167 -8.34 -13.51 -4.28
CA LYS A 167 -7.44 -14.25 -3.41
C LYS A 167 -7.56 -13.76 -1.96
N ARG A 168 -7.67 -12.44 -1.73
CA ARG A 168 -7.85 -11.89 -0.37
C ARG A 168 -9.15 -12.37 0.30
N LYS A 169 -10.21 -12.67 -0.46
CA LYS A 169 -11.45 -13.28 0.07
C LYS A 169 -11.27 -14.68 0.64
N LYS A 170 -10.13 -15.33 0.38
CA LYS A 170 -9.79 -16.65 0.92
C LYS A 170 -8.94 -16.57 2.19
N ILE A 171 -8.75 -15.38 2.72
CA ILE A 171 -8.10 -15.18 4.02
C ILE A 171 -9.04 -15.73 5.10
N THR A 172 -8.45 -16.37 6.10
CA THR A 172 -9.11 -16.69 7.35
C THR A 172 -8.30 -16.11 8.51
N ILE A 173 -8.99 -15.66 9.55
CA ILE A 173 -8.38 -15.16 10.77
C ILE A 173 -8.93 -15.99 11.92
N ASN A 174 -8.06 -16.68 12.66
CA ASN A 174 -8.42 -17.58 13.75
C ASN A 174 -9.40 -18.69 13.33
N GLY A 175 -9.26 -19.19 12.09
CA GLY A 175 -10.13 -20.19 11.49
C GLY A 175 -11.44 -19.68 10.94
N GLU A 176 -11.74 -18.40 11.07
CA GLU A 176 -12.99 -17.76 10.61
C GLU A 176 -12.80 -17.10 9.23
N PRO A 177 -13.76 -17.22 8.31
CA PRO A 177 -13.79 -16.45 7.07
C PRO A 177 -13.80 -14.93 7.34
N VAL A 178 -13.34 -14.16 6.36
CA VAL A 178 -13.25 -12.71 6.49
C VAL A 178 -14.20 -11.98 5.57
N VAL A 179 -14.60 -10.81 5.99
CA VAL A 179 -15.31 -9.80 5.19
C VAL A 179 -14.42 -8.57 4.99
N ALA A 180 -14.58 -7.94 3.83
CA ALA A 180 -13.87 -6.70 3.50
C ALA A 180 -14.82 -5.52 3.68
N VAL A 181 -14.54 -4.68 4.66
CA VAL A 181 -15.27 -3.45 4.96
C VAL A 181 -14.52 -2.28 4.33
N ASP A 182 -15.13 -1.64 3.34
CA ASP A 182 -14.57 -0.51 2.60
C ASP A 182 -15.16 0.82 3.10
N TYR A 183 -14.33 1.83 3.24
CA TYR A 183 -14.78 3.17 3.58
C TYR A 183 -15.23 3.89 2.29
N PRO A 184 -16.53 4.11 2.07
CA PRO A 184 -17.03 4.64 0.81
C PRO A 184 -16.49 6.05 0.54
N ALA A 185 -15.89 6.24 -0.65
CA ALA A 185 -15.31 7.51 -1.09
C ALA A 185 -14.31 8.13 -0.08
N SER A 186 -13.47 7.30 0.55
CA SER A 186 -12.63 7.65 1.69
C SER A 186 -11.86 8.95 1.48
N GLN A 187 -11.10 9.07 0.40
CA GLN A 187 -10.31 10.27 0.12
C GLN A 187 -11.17 11.53 -0.03
N ALA A 188 -12.32 11.45 -0.70
CA ALA A 188 -13.22 12.59 -0.84
C ALA A 188 -13.83 12.99 0.50
N ASN A 189 -14.29 12.03 1.30
CA ASN A 189 -14.86 12.28 2.62
C ASN A 189 -13.83 12.88 3.60
N VAL A 190 -12.58 12.42 3.55
CA VAL A 190 -11.46 13.02 4.32
C VAL A 190 -11.28 14.48 3.92
N LEU A 191 -11.35 14.82 2.63
CA LEU A 191 -11.25 16.20 2.15
C LEU A 191 -12.45 17.05 2.58
N TYR A 192 -13.66 16.54 2.48
CA TYR A 192 -14.85 17.23 3.03
C TYR A 192 -14.68 17.53 4.51
N ARG A 193 -14.25 16.54 5.31
CA ARG A 193 -13.98 16.76 6.74
C ARG A 193 -12.87 17.78 6.96
N PHE A 194 -11.79 17.73 6.18
CA PHE A 194 -10.65 18.64 6.31
C PHE A 194 -11.03 20.09 5.98
N VAL A 195 -11.82 20.32 4.92
CA VAL A 195 -12.16 21.67 4.46
C VAL A 195 -13.37 22.23 5.21
N THR A 196 -14.42 21.44 5.42
CA THR A 196 -15.71 21.92 5.94
C THR A 196 -15.93 21.60 7.42
N GLY A 197 -15.08 20.77 8.02
CA GLY A 197 -15.27 20.25 9.37
C GLY A 197 -16.36 19.16 9.49
N LYS A 198 -16.99 18.72 8.37
CA LYS A 198 -18.07 17.72 8.36
C LYS A 198 -17.79 16.66 7.30
N PHE A 199 -18.20 15.42 7.55
CA PHE A 199 -18.26 14.39 6.52
C PHE A 199 -19.47 14.63 5.61
N LEU A 200 -19.33 14.29 4.33
CA LEU A 200 -20.44 14.37 3.38
C LEU A 200 -21.44 13.20 3.55
N TYR A 201 -20.95 12.07 4.09
CA TYR A 201 -21.80 10.89 4.32
C TYR A 201 -23.14 11.25 5.03
N PRO A 202 -24.28 10.68 4.59
CA PRO A 202 -24.44 9.54 3.67
C PRO A 202 -24.42 9.89 2.18
N GLU A 203 -24.29 11.14 1.77
CA GLU A 203 -24.21 11.53 0.37
C GLU A 203 -22.93 11.00 -0.28
N ASP A 204 -23.03 10.59 -1.57
CA ASP A 204 -21.88 10.14 -2.34
C ASP A 204 -21.26 11.29 -3.14
N PRO A 205 -20.01 11.69 -2.90
CA PRO A 205 -19.33 12.73 -3.67
C PRO A 205 -19.10 12.34 -5.14
N TYR A 206 -19.24 11.05 -5.46
CA TYR A 206 -19.10 10.55 -6.82
C TYR A 206 -20.44 10.46 -7.57
N GLU A 207 -21.56 10.84 -6.94
CA GLU A 207 -22.85 10.92 -7.58
C GLU A 207 -22.99 12.26 -8.31
N VAL A 208 -22.95 12.22 -9.62
CA VAL A 208 -23.08 13.37 -10.52
C VAL A 208 -24.04 13.01 -11.63
N ASP A 209 -25.09 13.83 -11.81
CA ASP A 209 -26.11 13.58 -12.83
C ASP A 209 -25.51 13.43 -14.23
N GLY A 210 -25.94 12.39 -14.95
CA GLY A 210 -25.49 12.09 -16.29
C GLY A 210 -24.07 11.52 -16.38
N LEU A 211 -23.42 11.20 -15.26
CA LEU A 211 -22.11 10.55 -15.25
C LEU A 211 -22.13 9.23 -14.44
N HIS A 212 -21.45 8.22 -14.96
CA HIS A 212 -21.28 7.00 -14.21
C HIS A 212 -20.33 7.20 -13.02
N ARG A 213 -20.69 6.67 -11.86
CA ARG A 213 -19.93 6.80 -10.59
C ARG A 213 -18.43 6.50 -10.73
N ALA A 214 -18.08 5.42 -11.47
CA ALA A 214 -16.67 5.04 -11.70
C ALA A 214 -15.92 6.10 -12.51
N THR A 215 -16.60 6.78 -13.46
CA THR A 215 -16.04 7.91 -14.22
C THR A 215 -15.72 9.07 -13.29
N VAL A 216 -16.66 9.44 -12.43
CA VAL A 216 -16.49 10.55 -11.48
C VAL A 216 -15.34 10.25 -10.50
N LYS A 217 -15.29 9.05 -9.93
CA LYS A 217 -14.17 8.59 -9.08
C LYS A 217 -12.83 8.74 -9.81
N HIS A 218 -12.75 8.29 -11.06
CA HIS A 218 -11.53 8.40 -11.87
C HIS A 218 -11.14 9.86 -12.14
N LEU A 219 -12.10 10.68 -12.55
CA LEU A 219 -11.86 12.11 -12.81
C LEU A 219 -11.41 12.83 -11.55
N MET A 220 -12.05 12.62 -10.42
CA MET A 220 -11.65 13.22 -9.15
C MET A 220 -10.22 12.84 -8.76
N GLN A 221 -9.81 11.58 -8.92
CA GLN A 221 -8.42 11.19 -8.71
C GLN A 221 -7.44 11.95 -9.61
N MET A 222 -7.82 12.20 -10.88
CA MET A 222 -6.98 12.99 -11.79
C MET A 222 -6.93 14.46 -11.37
N MET A 223 -8.04 15.02 -10.89
CA MET A 223 -8.11 16.41 -10.39
C MET A 223 -7.25 16.61 -9.15
N LEU A 224 -7.25 15.65 -8.23
CA LEU A 224 -6.47 15.71 -6.99
C LEU A 224 -4.96 15.54 -7.21
N ASN A 225 -4.54 14.87 -8.29
CA ASN A 225 -3.14 14.52 -8.54
C ASN A 225 -2.47 15.34 -9.65
N ASN A 226 -3.17 16.28 -10.27
CA ASN A 226 -2.60 17.13 -11.33
C ASN A 226 -2.59 18.60 -10.96
N GLY A 227 -1.61 19.34 -11.48
CA GLY A 227 -1.45 20.78 -11.20
C GLY A 227 -2.27 21.70 -12.11
N SER A 228 -3.14 21.15 -12.98
CA SER A 228 -4.00 21.94 -13.85
C SER A 228 -5.15 21.11 -14.38
N ARG A 229 -6.26 21.77 -14.74
CA ARG A 229 -7.41 21.14 -15.41
C ARG A 229 -7.00 20.47 -16.74
N ARG A 230 -6.09 21.08 -17.51
CA ARG A 230 -5.55 20.49 -18.73
C ARG A 230 -4.78 19.20 -18.45
N GLY A 231 -3.90 19.21 -17.43
CA GLY A 231 -3.15 18.03 -17.00
C GLY A 231 -4.07 16.90 -16.56
N ALA A 232 -5.07 17.20 -15.72
CA ALA A 232 -6.07 16.23 -15.28
C ALA A 232 -6.87 15.63 -16.45
N SER A 233 -7.28 16.47 -17.43
CA SER A 233 -7.96 16.01 -18.65
C SER A 233 -7.09 15.08 -19.50
N MET A 234 -5.80 15.39 -19.67
CA MET A 234 -4.86 14.53 -20.39
C MET A 234 -4.63 13.20 -19.66
N ALA A 235 -4.42 13.26 -18.34
CA ALA A 235 -4.23 12.08 -17.51
C ALA A 235 -5.48 11.18 -17.48
N ALA A 236 -6.67 11.75 -17.40
CA ALA A 236 -7.93 11.02 -17.46
C ALA A 236 -8.05 10.19 -18.75
N LYS A 237 -7.67 10.77 -19.88
CA LYS A 237 -7.66 10.06 -21.17
C LYS A 237 -6.63 8.95 -21.24
N ALA A 238 -5.39 9.22 -20.81
CA ALA A 238 -4.29 8.25 -20.87
C ALA A 238 -4.57 7.01 -20.02
N ASN A 239 -5.22 7.17 -18.87
CA ASN A 239 -5.51 6.11 -17.92
C ASN A 239 -6.86 5.39 -18.10
N LEU A 240 -7.61 5.72 -19.18
CA LEU A 240 -8.88 5.05 -19.48
C LEU A 240 -8.73 3.61 -19.98
N THR A 241 -7.56 3.21 -20.44
CA THR A 241 -7.32 1.90 -21.05
C THR A 241 -7.61 0.71 -20.10
N PRO A 242 -7.30 0.75 -18.80
CA PRO A 242 -7.68 -0.30 -17.85
C PRO A 242 -9.20 -0.37 -17.62
N LEU A 243 -9.87 0.78 -17.61
CA LEU A 243 -11.32 0.89 -17.42
C LEU A 243 -12.11 0.41 -18.64
N LYS A 244 -11.56 0.53 -19.85
CA LYS A 244 -12.20 0.10 -21.09
C LYS A 244 -12.55 -1.39 -21.15
N LYS A 245 -11.79 -2.26 -20.50
CA LYS A 245 -12.03 -3.71 -20.55
C LYS A 245 -13.16 -4.19 -19.62
N SER A 246 -13.40 -3.50 -18.50
CA SER A 246 -14.39 -3.91 -17.51
C SER A 246 -15.61 -2.99 -17.40
N ALA A 247 -15.54 -1.77 -17.91
CA ALA A 247 -16.55 -0.74 -17.74
C ALA A 247 -16.98 -0.08 -19.07
N ALA A 248 -16.61 -0.65 -20.22
CA ALA A 248 -16.94 -0.07 -21.56
C ALA A 248 -18.45 0.11 -21.81
N GLN A 249 -19.30 -0.58 -21.04
CA GLN A 249 -20.77 -0.43 -21.10
C GLN A 249 -21.32 0.65 -20.15
N ALA A 250 -20.48 1.25 -19.30
CA ALA A 250 -20.91 2.13 -18.22
C ALA A 250 -20.58 3.62 -18.44
N PHE A 251 -19.93 3.97 -19.56
CA PHE A 251 -19.58 5.35 -19.87
C PHE A 251 -20.48 5.87 -21.00
N ASP A 252 -21.52 6.64 -20.64
CA ASP A 252 -22.46 7.23 -21.59
C ASP A 252 -21.86 8.33 -22.46
N LEU A 253 -20.62 8.77 -22.17
CA LEU A 253 -19.94 9.85 -22.88
C LEU A 253 -18.62 9.36 -23.49
N ASP A 254 -18.37 9.78 -24.72
CA ASP A 254 -17.13 9.52 -25.44
C ASP A 254 -15.94 10.25 -24.79
N LEU A 255 -15.35 9.62 -23.75
CA LEU A 255 -14.19 10.14 -23.05
C LEU A 255 -12.96 10.40 -23.95
N GLN A 256 -13.02 9.97 -25.23
CA GLN A 256 -11.93 10.23 -26.17
C GLN A 256 -11.96 11.67 -26.69
N LYS A 257 -13.12 12.36 -26.63
CA LYS A 257 -13.26 13.74 -27.06
C LYS A 257 -12.81 14.70 -25.97
N HIS A 258 -11.85 15.55 -26.27
CA HIS A 258 -11.27 16.51 -25.32
C HIS A 258 -12.32 17.43 -24.67
N ARG A 259 -13.32 17.87 -25.46
CA ARG A 259 -14.40 18.71 -24.96
C ARG A 259 -15.32 18.00 -23.96
N ALA A 260 -15.58 16.71 -24.19
CA ALA A 260 -16.39 15.91 -23.28
C ALA A 260 -15.72 15.79 -21.90
N VAL A 261 -14.42 15.48 -21.82
CA VAL A 261 -13.69 15.41 -20.55
C VAL A 261 -13.69 16.74 -19.81
N ALA A 262 -13.50 17.86 -20.52
CA ALA A 262 -13.54 19.19 -19.90
C ALA A 262 -14.92 19.51 -19.28
N THR A 263 -16.02 19.10 -19.95
CA THR A 263 -17.38 19.24 -19.43
C THR A 263 -17.59 18.35 -18.19
N MET A 264 -17.15 17.10 -18.24
CA MET A 264 -17.25 16.19 -17.11
C MET A 264 -16.49 16.71 -15.86
N LEU A 265 -15.26 17.21 -16.04
CA LEU A 265 -14.48 17.81 -14.95
C LEU A 265 -15.24 18.98 -14.31
N ARG A 266 -15.92 19.82 -15.12
CA ARG A 266 -16.75 20.92 -14.62
C ARG A 266 -17.91 20.40 -13.78
N LEU A 267 -18.62 19.38 -14.23
CA LEU A 267 -19.73 18.79 -13.47
C LEU A 267 -19.27 18.20 -12.13
N VAL A 268 -18.10 17.54 -12.14
CA VAL A 268 -17.50 17.02 -10.89
C VAL A 268 -17.13 18.16 -9.93
N GLU A 269 -16.58 19.28 -10.43
CA GLU A 269 -16.28 20.46 -9.63
C GLU A 269 -17.53 21.09 -9.04
N GLU A 270 -18.58 21.25 -9.86
CA GLU A 270 -19.86 21.82 -9.43
C GLU A 270 -20.52 21.00 -8.33
N ARG A 271 -20.53 19.66 -8.48
CA ARG A 271 -21.02 18.75 -7.43
C ARG A 271 -20.21 18.83 -6.14
N ASN A 272 -18.90 19.03 -6.28
CA ASN A 272 -17.95 19.02 -5.15
C ASN A 272 -17.40 20.42 -4.84
N THR A 273 -18.19 21.46 -5.04
CA THR A 273 -17.82 22.88 -4.79
C THR A 273 -17.17 23.09 -3.43
N PRO A 274 -17.63 22.49 -2.29
CA PRO A 274 -17.00 22.70 -1.00
C PRO A 274 -15.53 22.29 -0.92
N ILE A 275 -15.08 21.35 -1.75
CA ILE A 275 -13.67 20.89 -1.80
C ILE A 275 -12.96 21.26 -3.10
N ALA A 276 -13.57 22.13 -3.92
CA ALA A 276 -13.01 22.49 -5.22
C ALA A 276 -11.61 23.12 -5.13
N GLU A 277 -11.29 23.80 -4.04
CA GLU A 277 -9.95 24.34 -3.76
C GLU A 277 -8.86 23.26 -3.64
N CYS A 278 -9.25 22.01 -3.34
CA CYS A 278 -8.33 20.88 -3.27
C CYS A 278 -7.93 20.34 -4.65
N PHE A 279 -8.65 20.72 -5.70
CA PHE A 279 -8.38 20.24 -7.06
C PHE A 279 -7.23 21.01 -7.70
N TYR A 280 -6.52 20.35 -8.60
CA TYR A 280 -5.42 20.92 -9.41
C TYR A 280 -4.25 21.49 -8.62
N GLN A 281 -4.05 21.06 -7.37
CA GLN A 281 -2.95 21.48 -6.53
C GLN A 281 -1.63 20.70 -6.78
N GLY A 282 -1.66 19.77 -7.73
CA GLY A 282 -0.50 18.98 -8.13
C GLY A 282 -0.28 17.71 -7.32
N LYS A 283 0.64 16.89 -7.81
CA LYS A 283 0.87 15.54 -7.30
C LYS A 283 1.35 15.50 -5.84
N ALA A 284 2.17 16.45 -5.42
CA ALA A 284 2.61 16.56 -4.03
C ALA A 284 1.41 16.76 -3.09
N ARG A 285 0.46 17.63 -3.46
CA ARG A 285 -0.75 17.87 -2.68
C ARG A 285 -1.67 16.65 -2.66
N GLY A 286 -1.79 15.93 -3.79
CA GLY A 286 -2.49 14.64 -3.82
C GLY A 286 -1.88 13.59 -2.87
N GLN A 287 -0.54 13.58 -2.73
CA GLN A 287 0.15 12.72 -1.76
C GLN A 287 -0.06 13.19 -0.32
N TYR A 288 -0.22 14.48 -0.08
CA TYR A 288 -0.63 15.00 1.22
C TYR A 288 -2.05 14.54 1.60
N TYR A 289 -2.98 14.52 0.64
CA TYR A 289 -4.33 14.00 0.87
C TYR A 289 -4.33 12.49 1.14
N ALA A 290 -3.48 11.74 0.45
CA ALA A 290 -3.26 10.32 0.76
C ALA A 290 -2.66 10.12 2.17
N TRP A 291 -1.84 11.04 2.66
CA TRP A 291 -1.35 11.04 4.03
C TRP A 291 -2.46 11.27 5.05
N LEU A 292 -3.37 12.23 4.81
CA LEU A 292 -4.55 12.45 5.67
C LEU A 292 -5.40 11.18 5.76
N GLU A 293 -5.72 10.57 4.62
CA GLU A 293 -6.46 9.30 4.53
C GLU A 293 -5.74 8.17 5.30
N SER A 294 -4.43 8.00 5.07
CA SER A 294 -3.67 6.93 5.71
C SER A 294 -3.57 7.06 7.23
N ASN A 295 -3.56 8.30 7.75
CA ASN A 295 -3.60 8.52 9.19
C ASN A 295 -4.96 8.12 9.77
N LEU A 296 -6.08 8.47 9.11
CA LEU A 296 -7.41 8.04 9.54
C LEU A 296 -7.53 6.51 9.57
N VAL A 297 -7.11 5.84 8.48
CA VAL A 297 -7.10 4.37 8.41
C VAL A 297 -6.29 3.77 9.57
N PHE A 298 -5.19 4.40 9.90
CA PHE A 298 -4.31 3.92 10.95
C PHE A 298 -4.90 4.10 12.36
N GLU A 299 -5.59 5.22 12.62
CA GLU A 299 -6.32 5.43 13.88
C GLU A 299 -7.47 4.42 14.03
N VAL A 300 -8.16 4.08 12.94
CA VAL A 300 -9.19 3.04 12.95
C VAL A 300 -8.56 1.66 13.22
N ALA A 301 -7.45 1.31 12.56
CA ALA A 301 -6.74 0.06 12.82
C ALA A 301 -6.29 -0.06 14.29
N LYS A 302 -5.77 1.04 14.86
CA LYS A 302 -5.45 1.11 16.28
C LYS A 302 -6.67 0.87 17.15
N TYR A 303 -7.76 1.57 16.89
CA TYR A 303 -9.01 1.40 17.65
C TYR A 303 -9.50 -0.05 17.62
N LEU A 304 -9.52 -0.68 16.44
CA LEU A 304 -9.92 -2.09 16.31
C LEU A 304 -8.98 -3.02 17.09
N THR A 305 -7.67 -2.77 17.02
CA THR A 305 -6.67 -3.50 17.83
C THR A 305 -6.92 -3.37 19.33
N ASP A 306 -7.20 -2.16 19.81
CA ASP A 306 -7.50 -1.89 21.22
C ASP A 306 -8.81 -2.60 21.68
N GLN A 307 -9.74 -2.84 20.75
CA GLN A 307 -10.97 -3.61 20.99
C GLN A 307 -10.77 -5.14 20.82
N GLY A 308 -9.58 -5.60 20.51
CA GLY A 308 -9.30 -7.01 20.26
C GLY A 308 -9.83 -7.53 18.92
N VAL A 309 -10.12 -6.64 17.95
CA VAL A 309 -10.59 -7.01 16.61
C VAL A 309 -9.39 -7.10 15.67
N PRO A 310 -9.03 -8.30 15.17
CA PRO A 310 -7.94 -8.45 14.22
C PRO A 310 -8.38 -7.97 12.84
N ALA A 311 -7.86 -6.83 12.40
CA ALA A 311 -8.16 -6.22 11.13
C ALA A 311 -6.91 -6.07 10.26
N LEU A 312 -6.89 -6.66 9.08
CA LEU A 312 -5.85 -6.40 8.07
C LEU A 312 -6.27 -5.17 7.24
N THR A 313 -5.35 -4.24 7.04
CA THR A 313 -5.62 -3.05 6.22
C THR A 313 -5.13 -3.22 4.79
N VAL A 314 -5.94 -2.85 3.80
CA VAL A 314 -5.56 -2.75 2.39
C VAL A 314 -6.00 -1.38 1.86
N HIS A 315 -5.13 -0.38 1.99
CA HIS A 315 -5.41 1.03 1.73
C HIS A 315 -6.51 1.56 2.66
N ASP A 316 -7.74 1.73 2.16
CA ASP A 316 -8.94 2.18 2.86
C ASP A 316 -9.93 1.03 3.16
N GLU A 317 -9.58 -0.21 2.81
CA GLU A 317 -10.34 -1.43 3.09
C GLU A 317 -9.80 -2.10 4.37
N PHE A 318 -10.69 -2.54 5.25
CA PHE A 318 -10.38 -3.39 6.40
C PHE A 318 -10.89 -4.80 6.14
N ILE A 319 -10.03 -5.79 6.36
CA ILE A 319 -10.37 -7.22 6.27
C ILE A 319 -10.46 -7.72 7.71
N VAL A 320 -11.66 -8.06 8.14
CA VAL A 320 -11.96 -8.50 9.51
C VAL A 320 -12.66 -9.87 9.51
N PRO A 321 -12.65 -10.63 10.62
CA PRO A 321 -13.49 -11.82 10.77
C PRO A 321 -14.95 -11.49 10.50
N GLU A 322 -15.70 -12.39 9.85
CA GLU A 322 -17.10 -12.17 9.46
C GLU A 322 -18.01 -11.89 10.67
N SER A 323 -17.70 -12.49 11.83
CA SER A 323 -18.42 -12.23 13.10
C SER A 323 -18.20 -10.82 13.67
N MET A 324 -17.24 -10.08 13.15
CA MET A 324 -16.84 -8.74 13.63
C MET A 324 -17.28 -7.61 12.67
N GLU A 325 -18.09 -7.92 11.65
CA GLU A 325 -18.60 -6.96 10.67
C GLU A 325 -19.50 -5.87 11.30
#